data_f68b3a7f7fdb714cc8b2e10a533b2d31
#
_entry.id   f68b3a7f7fdb714cc8b2e10a533b2d31
#
_cell.length_a   1.000
_cell.length_b   1.000
_cell.length_c   1.000
_cell.angle_alpha   90.00
_cell.angle_beta   90.00
_cell.angle_gamma   90.00
#
_symmetry.space_group_name_H-M   'P 1'
#
loop_
_entity.id
_entity.type
_entity.pdbx_description
1 polymer ?
#
loop_
_entity_poly.entity_id
_entity_poly.type
_entity_poly.pdbx_seq_one_letter_code
_entity_poly.pdbx_strand_id
1 'polypeptide(L)' 'EEELSEDEEIDKALDDEEIDAEEAGFLKGYFGEED' A
#
# COMPACT_ATOMS: atom_id res chain seq x y z
N GLU A 1 19.07 -7.71 0.39
CA GLU A 1 17.99 -7.69 -0.11
C GLU A 1 17.04 -6.82 0.51
N GLU A 2 16.20 -6.21 -0.13
CA GLU A 2 15.29 -5.50 0.40
C GLU A 2 13.93 -5.91 0.21
N GLU A 3 13.13 -5.93 1.09
CA GLU A 3 11.81 -6.37 0.95
C GLU A 3 10.95 -5.27 1.46
N LEU A 4 10.11 -4.64 0.68
CA LEU A 4 9.21 -3.62 1.11
C LEU A 4 8.03 -4.21 1.84
N SER A 5 7.59 -3.56 2.87
CA SER A 5 6.42 -4.03 3.57
C SER A 5 5.24 -3.65 2.71
N GLU A 6 4.09 -4.16 3.03
CA GLU A 6 2.90 -3.89 2.26
C GLU A 6 2.61 -2.42 2.29
N ASP A 7 2.83 -1.77 3.41
CA ASP A 7 2.58 -0.37 3.51
C ASP A 7 3.49 0.39 2.57
N GLU A 8 4.71 0.04 2.50
CA GLU A 8 5.64 0.72 1.64
C GLU A 8 5.31 0.48 0.18
N GLU A 9 4.89 -0.69 -0.14
CA GLU A 9 4.51 -0.96 -1.51
C GLU A 9 3.31 -0.13 -1.91
N ILE A 10 2.35 0.03 -1.03
CA ILE A 10 1.19 0.82 -1.32
C ILE A 10 1.60 2.28 -1.50
N ASP A 11 2.47 2.75 -0.63
CA ASP A 11 2.92 4.09 -0.69
C ASP A 11 3.63 4.34 -1.99
N LYS A 12 4.45 3.43 -2.43
CA LYS A 12 5.17 3.61 -3.64
C LYS A 12 4.22 3.59 -4.81
N ALA A 13 3.24 2.73 -4.83
CA ALA A 13 2.28 2.68 -5.90
C ALA A 13 1.48 3.97 -5.96
N LEU A 14 1.17 4.53 -4.81
CA LEU A 14 0.44 5.76 -4.78
C LEU A 14 1.31 6.89 -5.33
N ASP A 15 2.57 6.87 -4.99
CA ASP A 15 3.49 7.91 -5.42
C ASP A 15 3.64 7.85 -6.94
N ASP A 16 3.68 6.65 -7.50
CA ASP A 16 3.79 6.47 -8.92
C ASP A 16 2.43 6.61 -9.57
N GLU A 17 1.42 6.82 -8.82
CA GLU A 17 0.10 6.94 -9.33
C GLU A 17 -0.37 5.68 -10.02
N GLU A 18 0.09 4.56 -9.61
CA GLU A 18 -0.40 3.32 -10.11
C GLU A 18 -1.73 3.05 -9.46
N ILE A 19 -1.97 3.59 -8.29
CA ILE A 19 -3.25 3.46 -7.61
C ILE A 19 -3.58 4.83 -7.09
N ASP A 20 -4.82 5.06 -6.71
CA ASP A 20 -5.18 6.35 -6.20
C ASP A 20 -5.36 6.32 -4.69
N ALA A 21 -5.66 7.40 -4.08
CA ALA A 21 -5.76 7.49 -2.64
C ALA A 21 -6.82 6.58 -2.10
N GLU A 22 -7.92 6.44 -2.79
CA GLU A 22 -8.94 5.57 -2.30
C GLU A 22 -8.48 4.15 -2.34
N GLU A 23 -7.81 3.73 -3.39
CA GLU A 23 -7.33 2.37 -3.47
C GLU A 23 -6.29 2.16 -2.40
N ALA A 24 -5.41 3.12 -2.18
CA ALA A 24 -4.37 3.00 -1.18
C ALA A 24 -5.00 2.80 0.20
N GLY A 25 -6.04 3.55 0.48
CA GLY A 25 -6.71 3.40 1.76
C GLY A 25 -7.34 2.02 1.90
N PHE A 26 -7.94 1.55 0.82
CA PHE A 26 -8.57 0.24 0.86
C PHE A 26 -7.51 -0.82 1.11
N LEU A 27 -6.39 -0.74 0.43
CA LEU A 27 -5.36 -1.75 0.58
C LEU A 27 -4.74 -1.70 1.97
N LYS A 28 -4.53 -0.52 2.48
CA LYS A 28 -3.95 -0.40 3.80
C LYS A 28 -4.91 -0.98 4.83
N GLY A 29 -6.17 -0.80 4.67
CA GLY A 29 -7.12 -1.37 5.59
C GLY A 29 -7.15 -2.88 5.46
N TYR A 30 -7.06 -3.39 4.24
CA TYR A 30 -7.11 -4.82 4.01
C TYR A 30 -5.91 -5.48 4.65
N PHE A 31 -4.71 -4.95 4.44
CA PHE A 31 -3.53 -5.55 5.01
C PHE A 31 -3.44 -5.27 6.52
N GLY A 32 -3.87 -4.15 6.93
CA GLY A 32 -3.72 -3.82 8.31
C GLY A 32 -4.60 -4.56 9.20
N GLU A 33 -5.72 -5.14 8.71
CA GLU A 33 -6.53 -5.87 9.51
C GLU A 33 -6.04 -7.16 9.79
N GLU A 34 -5.01 -7.61 9.29
CA GLU A 34 -4.51 -8.86 9.52
C GLU A 34 -4.05 -9.02 10.82
N ASP A 35 -3.82 -9.07 11.52
CA ASP A 35 -3.38 -9.31 12.72
C ASP A 35 -3.99 -9.34 13.67
#